data_6c3d72651e4f6cf96369e839b5ad8639
#
_entry.id   6c3d72651e4f6cf96369e839b5ad8639
#
_cell.length_a   1.000
_cell.length_b   1.000
_cell.length_c   1.000
_cell.angle_alpha   90.00
_cell.angle_beta   90.00
_cell.angle_gamma   90.00
#
_symmetry.space_group_name_H-M   'P 1'
#
loop_
_entity.id
_entity.type
_entity.pdbx_description
1 polymer ?
#
loop_
_entity_poly.entity_id
_entity_poly.type
_entity_poly.pdbx_seq_one_letter_code
_entity_poly.pdbx_strand_id
1 'polypeptide(L)'
;MIDEPYRWVEAISNRREYIENELATGSPTIGLSFGDGILLLTFGRDRRKIFEIYDRIAIGGIGHPGDIERLRMMAIELASAEGFTRSAADVSLRRMVNYSFSPALKQAFEQIYGPPYLARILFAEAGVTQDDDLFVRLDYDGSMHASAMSAGKRRENFGAIAGTRRGLEQIDGFLRKADFSDLRSALRTAIHAWGVGLYAADQDHQDAPEDATLKEFVKSQLARYTIEAAFLERRAAESRAAFVEVPGSDLEAVLSDYR
;
A
#
# COMPACT_ATOMS: atom_id res chain seq x y z
N MET A 1 11.38 -22.05 36.84
CA MET A 1 10.21 -21.63 36.06
C MET A 1 10.06 -20.10 36.06
N ILE A 2 11.19 -19.38 35.87
CA ILE A 2 11.27 -17.90 35.90
C ILE A 2 11.68 -17.35 34.50
N ASP A 3 11.81 -18.22 33.50
CA ASP A 3 12.28 -17.86 32.15
C ASP A 3 11.18 -17.40 31.16
N GLU A 4 9.91 -17.48 31.55
CA GLU A 4 8.80 -17.22 30.62
C GLU A 4 8.78 -15.82 30.01
N PRO A 5 9.00 -14.71 30.75
CA PRO A 5 8.99 -13.37 30.14
C PRO A 5 10.11 -13.15 29.13
N TYR A 6 11.30 -13.69 29.40
CA TYR A 6 12.45 -13.57 28.50
C TYR A 6 12.28 -14.42 27.24
N ARG A 7 11.78 -15.63 27.37
CA ARG A 7 11.47 -16.51 26.23
C ARG A 7 10.40 -15.92 25.33
N TRP A 8 9.39 -15.27 25.91
CA TRP A 8 8.35 -14.60 25.11
C TRP A 8 8.92 -13.43 24.34
N VAL A 9 9.74 -12.57 24.95
CA VAL A 9 10.40 -11.44 24.28
C VAL A 9 11.29 -11.92 23.14
N GLU A 10 12.09 -12.95 23.37
CA GLU A 10 12.95 -13.56 22.37
C GLU A 10 12.13 -14.16 21.22
N ALA A 11 11.06 -14.87 21.52
CA ALA A 11 10.18 -15.47 20.51
C ALA A 11 9.50 -14.39 19.61
N ILE A 12 9.05 -13.28 20.20
CA ILE A 12 8.49 -12.15 19.46
C ILE A 12 9.55 -11.46 18.60
N SER A 13 10.78 -11.31 19.12
CA SER A 13 11.89 -10.72 18.36
C SER A 13 12.26 -11.58 17.15
N ASN A 14 12.43 -12.89 17.33
CA ASN A 14 12.75 -13.84 16.26
C ASN A 14 11.64 -13.89 15.22
N ARG A 15 10.36 -13.82 15.67
CA ARG A 15 9.20 -13.77 14.79
C ARG A 15 9.20 -12.51 13.94
N ARG A 16 9.49 -11.35 14.53
CA ARG A 16 9.63 -10.08 13.82
C ARG A 16 10.73 -10.15 12.75
N GLU A 17 11.90 -10.63 13.12
CA GLU A 17 13.03 -10.80 12.20
C GLU A 17 12.68 -11.72 11.03
N TYR A 18 12.03 -12.85 11.31
CA TYR A 18 11.55 -13.77 10.26
C TYR A 18 10.60 -13.07 9.28
N ILE A 19 9.58 -12.37 9.78
CA ILE A 19 8.60 -11.70 8.95
C ILE A 19 9.25 -10.57 8.13
N GLU A 20 10.11 -9.77 8.74
CA GLU A 20 10.84 -8.69 8.05
C GLU A 20 11.70 -9.23 6.91
N ASN A 21 12.38 -10.34 7.11
CA ASN A 21 13.18 -11.00 6.09
C ASN A 21 12.31 -11.53 4.92
N GLU A 22 11.17 -12.15 5.24
CA GLU A 22 10.23 -12.62 4.20
C GLU A 22 9.63 -11.47 3.38
N LEU A 23 9.36 -10.34 4.01
CA LEU A 23 8.78 -9.16 3.35
C LEU A 23 9.82 -8.30 2.61
N ALA A 24 11.12 -8.42 2.94
CA ALA A 24 12.18 -7.55 2.45
C ALA A 24 12.26 -7.47 0.91
N THR A 25 11.96 -8.58 0.22
CA THR A 25 11.96 -8.66 -1.25
C THR A 25 10.68 -8.14 -1.89
N GLY A 26 9.71 -7.68 -1.08
CA GLY A 26 8.41 -7.22 -1.53
C GLY A 26 8.52 -5.93 -2.36
N SER A 27 7.97 -5.96 -3.57
CA SER A 27 7.90 -4.79 -4.45
C SER A 27 6.95 -3.74 -3.87
N PRO A 28 7.35 -2.45 -3.78
CA PRO A 28 6.54 -1.39 -3.19
C PRO A 28 5.16 -1.22 -3.85
N THR A 29 4.20 -0.74 -3.07
CA THR A 29 2.89 -0.28 -3.58
C THR A 29 2.72 1.18 -3.19
N ILE A 30 2.37 2.01 -4.17
CA ILE A 30 2.26 3.46 -4.05
C ILE A 30 0.82 3.88 -4.26
N GLY A 31 0.29 4.74 -3.41
CA GLY A 31 -1.00 5.39 -3.54
C GLY A 31 -0.84 6.91 -3.60
N LEU A 32 -1.45 7.58 -4.58
CA LEU A 32 -1.41 9.03 -4.77
C LEU A 32 -2.81 9.58 -4.94
N SER A 33 -3.13 10.65 -4.19
CA SER A 33 -4.41 11.34 -4.23
C SER A 33 -4.30 12.68 -4.94
N PHE A 34 -5.13 12.91 -5.93
CA PHE A 34 -5.25 14.18 -6.67
C PHE A 34 -6.71 14.49 -7.01
N GLY A 35 -6.97 15.58 -7.72
CA GLY A 35 -8.32 16.10 -7.94
C GLY A 35 -9.35 15.09 -8.43
N ASP A 36 -8.96 14.22 -9.37
CA ASP A 36 -9.86 13.27 -10.01
C ASP A 36 -10.07 11.96 -9.20
N GLY A 37 -9.19 11.66 -8.24
CA GLY A 37 -9.29 10.44 -7.45
C GLY A 37 -7.97 9.96 -6.84
N ILE A 38 -7.88 8.65 -6.63
CA ILE A 38 -6.71 7.99 -6.08
C ILE A 38 -6.12 7.01 -7.09
N LEU A 39 -4.85 7.18 -7.43
CA LEU A 39 -4.05 6.20 -8.15
C LEU A 39 -3.42 5.22 -7.15
N LEU A 40 -3.54 3.93 -7.42
CA LEU A 40 -2.72 2.88 -6.81
C LEU A 40 -1.82 2.27 -7.88
N LEU A 41 -0.52 2.13 -7.59
CA LEU A 41 0.46 1.57 -8.52
C LEU A 41 1.44 0.64 -7.80
N THR A 42 1.73 -0.46 -8.43
CA THR A 42 2.80 -1.39 -8.03
C THR A 42 3.39 -2.06 -9.26
N PHE A 43 4.45 -2.81 -9.04
CA PHE A 43 4.97 -3.74 -10.03
C PHE A 43 4.97 -5.15 -9.45
N GLY A 44 4.41 -6.09 -10.21
CA GLY A 44 4.35 -7.51 -9.87
C GLY A 44 5.10 -8.35 -10.90
N ARG A 45 5.32 -9.63 -10.59
CA ARG A 45 5.89 -10.59 -11.57
C ARG A 45 4.78 -11.37 -12.25
N ASP A 46 3.96 -12.09 -11.49
CA ASP A 46 2.98 -13.03 -12.04
C ASP A 46 1.60 -12.93 -11.38
N ARG A 47 1.40 -12.03 -10.42
CA ARG A 47 0.16 -11.97 -9.62
C ARG A 47 -0.25 -10.54 -9.38
N ARG A 48 -1.57 -10.35 -9.37
CA ARG A 48 -2.19 -9.08 -8.98
C ARG A 48 -1.94 -8.80 -7.50
N LYS A 49 -1.79 -7.53 -7.18
CA LYS A 49 -1.51 -7.02 -5.85
C LYS A 49 -2.45 -5.89 -5.46
N ILE A 50 -3.18 -5.31 -6.42
CA ILE A 50 -4.14 -4.22 -6.21
C ILE A 50 -5.54 -4.74 -6.52
N PHE A 51 -6.48 -4.53 -5.60
CA PHE A 51 -7.85 -5.03 -5.73
C PHE A 51 -8.85 -4.01 -5.22
N GLU A 52 -10.02 -4.01 -5.83
CA GLU A 52 -11.22 -3.39 -5.26
C GLU A 52 -11.67 -4.15 -4.01
N ILE A 53 -12.14 -3.42 -3.02
CA ILE A 53 -12.76 -3.98 -1.81
C ILE A 53 -14.26 -3.66 -1.80
N TYR A 54 -14.59 -2.40 -1.91
CA TYR A 54 -15.99 -1.98 -1.86
C TYR A 54 -16.11 -0.53 -2.36
N ASP A 55 -17.07 -0.29 -3.27
CA ASP A 55 -17.41 1.04 -3.77
C ASP A 55 -16.15 1.91 -4.06
N ARG A 56 -15.71 2.69 -3.08
CA ARG A 56 -14.59 3.62 -3.15
C ARG A 56 -13.35 3.18 -2.34
N ILE A 57 -13.29 1.90 -1.95
CA ILE A 57 -12.19 1.35 -1.15
C ILE A 57 -11.41 0.33 -1.96
N ALA A 58 -10.09 0.49 -1.98
CA ALA A 58 -9.17 -0.44 -2.61
C ALA A 58 -8.06 -0.87 -1.65
N ILE A 59 -7.40 -1.97 -1.99
CA ILE A 59 -6.29 -2.56 -1.23
C ILE A 59 -5.11 -2.84 -2.17
N GLY A 60 -3.91 -2.60 -1.66
CA GLY A 60 -2.66 -3.09 -2.25
C GLY A 60 -1.83 -3.82 -1.20
N GLY A 61 -1.14 -4.90 -1.58
CA GLY A 61 -0.44 -5.74 -0.61
C GLY A 61 0.98 -6.11 -1.01
N ILE A 62 1.84 -6.32 0.01
CA ILE A 62 3.17 -6.92 -0.09
C ILE A 62 3.20 -8.13 0.83
N GLY A 63 3.80 -9.24 0.38
CA GLY A 63 4.01 -10.43 1.19
C GLY A 63 3.43 -11.69 0.56
N HIS A 64 3.04 -12.65 1.41
CA HIS A 64 2.55 -13.95 0.96
C HIS A 64 1.16 -13.81 0.30
N PRO A 65 0.98 -14.29 -0.94
CA PRO A 65 -0.27 -14.10 -1.68
C PRO A 65 -1.51 -14.64 -0.96
N GLY A 66 -1.39 -15.77 -0.28
CA GLY A 66 -2.51 -16.37 0.48
C GLY A 66 -2.95 -15.52 1.67
N ASP A 67 -2.01 -14.81 2.32
CA ASP A 67 -2.33 -13.91 3.42
C ASP A 67 -2.96 -12.61 2.93
N ILE A 68 -2.44 -12.07 1.80
CA ILE A 68 -3.04 -10.91 1.13
C ILE A 68 -4.49 -11.23 0.72
N GLU A 69 -4.72 -12.39 0.11
CA GLU A 69 -6.05 -12.82 -0.31
C GLU A 69 -7.00 -13.00 0.89
N ARG A 70 -6.52 -13.60 1.98
CA ARG A 70 -7.30 -13.75 3.21
C ARG A 70 -7.71 -12.40 3.79
N LEU A 71 -6.79 -11.43 3.83
CA LEU A 71 -7.08 -10.08 4.29
C LEU A 71 -8.03 -9.34 3.32
N ARG A 72 -7.88 -9.53 2.01
CA ARG A 72 -8.79 -9.00 1.00
C ARG A 72 -10.21 -9.51 1.21
N MET A 73 -10.39 -10.82 1.36
CA MET A 73 -11.71 -11.42 1.58
C MET A 73 -12.34 -10.92 2.87
N MET A 74 -11.56 -10.83 3.97
CA MET A 74 -12.03 -10.25 5.22
C MET A 74 -12.50 -8.79 5.02
N ALA A 75 -11.79 -7.99 4.21
CA ALA A 75 -12.18 -6.62 3.92
C ALA A 75 -13.51 -6.54 3.16
N ILE A 76 -13.69 -7.38 2.13
CA ILE A 76 -14.94 -7.45 1.35
C ILE A 76 -16.11 -7.86 2.24
N GLU A 77 -15.93 -8.88 3.08
CA GLU A 77 -16.98 -9.37 3.98
C GLU A 77 -17.41 -8.30 4.99
N LEU A 78 -16.44 -7.62 5.62
CA LEU A 78 -16.72 -6.55 6.58
C LEU A 78 -17.42 -5.36 5.92
N ALA A 79 -16.93 -4.91 4.77
CA ALA A 79 -17.51 -3.78 4.03
C ALA A 79 -18.92 -4.11 3.54
N SER A 80 -19.12 -5.31 2.99
CA SER A 80 -20.42 -5.76 2.49
C SER A 80 -21.45 -5.92 3.61
N ALA A 81 -21.05 -6.50 4.76
CA ALA A 81 -21.92 -6.65 5.91
C ALA A 81 -22.34 -5.27 6.48
N GLU A 82 -21.42 -4.31 6.55
CA GLU A 82 -21.71 -2.97 6.99
C GLU A 82 -22.62 -2.21 6.02
N GLY A 83 -22.30 -2.26 4.72
CA GLY A 83 -23.11 -1.65 3.67
C GLY A 83 -24.53 -2.21 3.58
N PHE A 84 -24.70 -3.52 3.82
CA PHE A 84 -26.02 -4.15 3.87
C PHE A 84 -26.82 -3.78 5.13
N THR A 85 -26.18 -3.71 6.30
CA THR A 85 -26.88 -3.44 7.57
C THR A 85 -27.19 -1.97 7.78
N ARG A 86 -26.47 -1.06 7.11
CA ARG A 86 -26.65 0.40 7.23
C ARG A 86 -26.88 1.02 5.86
N SER A 87 -25.84 1.51 5.23
CA SER A 87 -25.82 1.98 3.84
C SER A 87 -24.40 1.92 3.27
N ALA A 88 -24.25 1.93 1.96
CA ALA A 88 -22.96 1.98 1.31
C ALA A 88 -22.11 3.19 1.74
N ALA A 89 -22.77 4.34 1.99
CA ALA A 89 -22.12 5.57 2.45
C ALA A 89 -21.55 5.48 3.87
N ASP A 90 -22.08 4.56 4.70
CA ASP A 90 -21.63 4.37 6.09
C ASP A 90 -20.42 3.45 6.21
N VAL A 91 -20.06 2.72 5.14
CA VAL A 91 -18.86 1.89 5.14
C VAL A 91 -17.63 2.77 5.29
N SER A 92 -16.83 2.50 6.33
CA SER A 92 -15.69 3.32 6.70
C SER A 92 -14.43 2.48 6.86
N LEU A 93 -13.44 2.75 6.02
CA LEU A 93 -12.13 2.13 6.10
C LEU A 93 -11.50 2.29 7.49
N ARG A 94 -11.57 3.49 8.06
CA ARG A 94 -11.03 3.76 9.41
C ARG A 94 -11.64 2.85 10.47
N ARG A 95 -12.95 2.61 10.40
CA ARG A 95 -13.63 1.74 11.35
C ARG A 95 -13.24 0.28 11.17
N MET A 96 -13.20 -0.21 9.92
CA MET A 96 -12.78 -1.57 9.61
C MET A 96 -11.35 -1.84 10.11
N VAL A 97 -10.42 -0.93 9.86
CA VAL A 97 -9.03 -1.11 10.28
C VAL A 97 -8.89 -1.07 11.80
N ASN A 98 -9.49 -0.09 12.48
CA ASN A 98 -9.36 0.07 13.93
C ASN A 98 -9.97 -1.08 14.73
N TYR A 99 -11.14 -1.56 14.31
CA TYR A 99 -11.91 -2.51 15.12
C TYR A 99 -11.80 -3.97 14.68
N SER A 100 -11.33 -4.21 13.45
CA SER A 100 -11.24 -5.56 12.91
C SER A 100 -9.83 -5.96 12.52
N PHE A 101 -9.18 -5.21 11.62
CA PHE A 101 -7.88 -5.63 11.07
C PHE A 101 -6.73 -5.50 12.06
N SER A 102 -6.54 -4.31 12.65
CA SER A 102 -5.43 -4.07 13.58
C SER A 102 -5.46 -5.04 14.77
N PRO A 103 -6.61 -5.27 15.45
CA PRO A 103 -6.69 -6.27 16.50
C PRO A 103 -6.42 -7.71 16.03
N ALA A 104 -6.94 -8.10 14.84
CA ALA A 104 -6.76 -9.45 14.32
C ALA A 104 -5.30 -9.74 13.97
N LEU A 105 -4.60 -8.79 13.30
CA LEU A 105 -3.19 -8.95 12.98
C LEU A 105 -2.32 -8.96 14.25
N LYS A 106 -2.62 -8.06 15.20
CA LYS A 106 -1.93 -8.04 16.49
C LYS A 106 -2.07 -9.36 17.22
N GLN A 107 -3.29 -9.88 17.33
CA GLN A 107 -3.54 -11.18 17.95
C GLN A 107 -2.76 -12.30 17.26
N ALA A 108 -2.79 -12.36 15.93
CA ALA A 108 -2.05 -13.36 15.17
C ALA A 108 -0.53 -13.21 15.36
N PHE A 109 -0.02 -11.99 15.45
CA PHE A 109 1.39 -11.73 15.68
C PHE A 109 1.86 -12.13 17.08
N GLU A 110 1.05 -11.90 18.11
CA GLU A 110 1.37 -12.24 19.51
C GLU A 110 1.18 -13.73 19.83
N GLN A 111 0.41 -14.45 19.01
CA GLN A 111 0.14 -15.87 19.21
C GLN A 111 1.31 -16.76 18.74
N ILE A 112 2.27 -17.04 19.62
CA ILE A 112 3.55 -17.70 19.30
C ILE A 112 3.38 -19.04 18.56
N TYR A 113 2.37 -19.83 18.91
CA TYR A 113 2.12 -21.15 18.31
C TYR A 113 1.25 -21.12 17.03
N GLY A 114 0.77 -19.94 16.62
CA GLY A 114 -0.01 -19.75 15.40
C GLY A 114 0.82 -19.14 14.27
N PRO A 115 0.42 -19.31 12.99
CA PRO A 115 1.07 -18.63 11.89
C PRO A 115 0.75 -17.12 11.92
N PRO A 116 1.76 -16.24 11.80
CA PRO A 116 1.50 -14.81 11.61
C PRO A 116 1.01 -14.54 10.18
N TYR A 117 0.45 -13.36 9.96
CA TYR A 117 0.29 -12.86 8.60
C TYR A 117 1.64 -12.37 8.05
N LEU A 118 2.04 -12.88 6.89
CA LEU A 118 3.21 -12.41 6.16
C LEU A 118 2.75 -11.37 5.13
N ALA A 119 2.25 -10.23 5.60
CA ALA A 119 1.69 -9.21 4.73
C ALA A 119 1.81 -7.80 5.33
N ARG A 120 2.07 -6.83 4.44
CA ARG A 120 1.85 -5.39 4.64
C ARG A 120 0.78 -4.94 3.69
N ILE A 121 -0.15 -4.14 4.16
CA ILE A 121 -1.31 -3.71 3.41
C ILE A 121 -1.36 -2.18 3.33
N LEU A 122 -1.62 -1.67 2.14
CA LEU A 122 -2.04 -0.31 1.89
C LEU A 122 -3.51 -0.30 1.51
N PHE A 123 -4.34 0.27 2.35
CA PHE A 123 -5.72 0.60 2.01
C PHE A 123 -5.80 2.03 1.49
N ALA A 124 -6.70 2.25 0.55
CA ALA A 124 -7.07 3.57 0.04
C ALA A 124 -8.59 3.71 0.00
N GLU A 125 -9.10 4.83 0.47
CA GLU A 125 -10.52 5.21 0.40
C GLU A 125 -10.63 6.58 -0.27
N ALA A 126 -11.32 6.65 -1.42
CA ALA A 126 -11.60 7.92 -2.10
C ALA A 126 -12.76 8.64 -1.41
N GLY A 127 -12.52 9.88 -0.99
CA GLY A 127 -13.51 10.74 -0.37
C GLY A 127 -14.35 11.51 -1.40
N VAL A 128 -15.28 12.33 -0.90
CA VAL A 128 -16.06 13.26 -1.72
C VAL A 128 -15.16 14.35 -2.31
N THR A 129 -14.20 14.81 -1.53
CA THR A 129 -13.15 15.74 -1.94
C THR A 129 -11.77 15.10 -1.74
N GLN A 130 -10.74 15.67 -2.34
CA GLN A 130 -9.37 15.20 -2.13
C GLN A 130 -8.94 15.25 -0.66
N ASP A 131 -9.46 16.21 0.10
CA ASP A 131 -9.15 16.34 1.53
C ASP A 131 -9.79 15.23 2.38
N ASP A 132 -10.79 14.53 1.85
CA ASP A 132 -11.46 13.41 2.53
C ASP A 132 -10.80 12.06 2.22
N ASP A 133 -9.86 12.01 1.27
CA ASP A 133 -9.16 10.78 0.91
C ASP A 133 -8.38 10.22 2.08
N LEU A 134 -8.36 8.92 2.20
CA LEU A 134 -7.70 8.23 3.30
C LEU A 134 -6.79 7.12 2.79
N PHE A 135 -5.53 7.16 3.19
CA PHE A 135 -4.64 6.01 3.11
C PHE A 135 -4.41 5.43 4.49
N VAL A 136 -4.42 4.12 4.60
CA VAL A 136 -4.05 3.41 5.83
C VAL A 136 -3.03 2.34 5.51
N ARG A 137 -1.85 2.46 6.08
CA ARG A 137 -0.84 1.39 6.11
C ARG A 137 -1.13 0.51 7.30
N LEU A 138 -1.16 -0.78 7.09
CA LEU A 138 -1.36 -1.78 8.12
C LEU A 138 -0.24 -2.79 8.04
N ASP A 139 0.49 -2.96 9.14
CA ASP A 139 1.60 -3.90 9.24
C ASP A 139 1.17 -5.23 9.87
N TYR A 140 1.97 -6.26 9.69
CA TYR A 140 1.74 -7.63 10.17
C TYR A 140 1.54 -7.74 11.70
N ASP A 141 2.03 -6.77 12.47
CA ASP A 141 1.88 -6.73 13.94
C ASP A 141 0.64 -5.94 14.39
N GLY A 142 -0.21 -5.53 13.43
CA GLY A 142 -1.40 -4.76 13.68
C GLY A 142 -1.14 -3.25 13.87
N SER A 143 0.11 -2.81 13.80
CA SER A 143 0.40 -1.38 13.80
C SER A 143 -0.14 -0.74 12.54
N MET A 144 -0.70 0.45 12.67
CA MET A 144 -1.30 1.19 11.57
C MET A 144 -0.85 2.63 11.53
N HIS A 145 -0.73 3.15 10.30
CA HIS A 145 -0.50 4.57 10.06
C HIS A 145 -1.53 5.08 9.04
N ALA A 146 -2.33 6.06 9.46
CA ALA A 146 -3.33 6.69 8.61
C ALA A 146 -2.84 8.09 8.18
N SER A 147 -3.00 8.42 6.89
CA SER A 147 -2.77 9.75 6.34
C SER A 147 -3.85 10.73 6.80
N ALA A 148 -4.14 10.77 8.11
CA ALA A 148 -5.19 11.61 8.65
C ALA A 148 -4.61 12.93 9.13
N MET A 149 -5.40 14.01 9.03
CA MET A 149 -5.06 15.29 9.62
C MET A 149 -4.76 15.14 11.12
N SER A 150 -3.51 15.36 11.47
CA SER A 150 -3.15 15.71 12.85
C SER A 150 -3.34 17.23 12.99
N ALA A 151 -3.92 17.68 14.09
CA ALA A 151 -4.24 19.09 14.33
C ALA A 151 -3.10 20.02 13.87
N GLY A 152 -3.35 20.84 12.84
CA GLY A 152 -2.42 21.86 12.35
C GLY A 152 -1.37 21.41 11.31
N LYS A 153 -1.35 20.15 10.83
CA LYS A 153 -0.48 19.72 9.72
C LYS A 153 -1.30 19.44 8.45
N ARG A 154 -0.75 19.86 7.30
CA ARG A 154 -1.30 19.49 5.99
C ARG A 154 -1.33 17.97 5.87
N ARG A 155 -2.46 17.44 5.42
CA ARG A 155 -2.64 16.02 5.15
C ARG A 155 -1.66 15.54 4.07
N GLU A 156 -1.09 14.36 4.26
CA GLU A 156 -0.33 13.71 3.19
C GLU A 156 -1.32 13.20 2.14
N ASN A 157 -1.11 13.60 0.89
CA ASN A 157 -1.91 13.18 -0.28
C ASN A 157 -1.38 11.88 -0.90
N PHE A 158 -0.67 11.09 -0.12
CA PHE A 158 -0.10 9.82 -0.55
C PHE A 158 -0.10 8.78 0.57
N GLY A 159 0.02 7.52 0.17
CA GLY A 159 0.33 6.38 1.02
C GLY A 159 1.24 5.43 0.29
N ALA A 160 2.12 4.75 1.00
CA ALA A 160 2.98 3.73 0.41
C ALA A 160 3.28 2.60 1.39
N ILE A 161 3.58 1.42 0.88
CA ILE A 161 4.19 0.31 1.60
C ILE A 161 5.41 -0.18 0.83
N ALA A 162 6.41 -0.68 1.54
CA ALA A 162 7.62 -1.25 0.96
C ALA A 162 8.03 -2.52 1.70
N GLY A 163 8.85 -3.34 1.07
CA GLY A 163 9.38 -4.56 1.67
C GLY A 163 10.25 -4.26 2.89
N THR A 164 11.02 -3.18 2.86
CA THR A 164 11.91 -2.75 3.93
C THR A 164 11.47 -1.41 4.53
N ARG A 165 11.78 -1.20 5.81
CA ARG A 165 11.55 0.08 6.47
C ARG A 165 12.31 1.22 5.79
N ARG A 166 13.56 0.98 5.40
CA ARG A 166 14.38 1.96 4.69
C ARG A 166 13.77 2.36 3.35
N GLY A 167 13.31 1.37 2.56
CA GLY A 167 12.62 1.63 1.31
C GLY A 167 11.40 2.54 1.51
N LEU A 168 10.62 2.28 2.57
CA LEU A 168 9.47 3.10 2.92
C LEU A 168 9.85 4.53 3.31
N GLU A 169 10.89 4.72 4.13
CA GLU A 169 11.37 6.03 4.54
C GLU A 169 11.85 6.87 3.34
N GLN A 170 12.52 6.25 2.37
CA GLN A 170 12.96 6.91 1.13
C GLN A 170 11.78 7.28 0.23
N ILE A 171 10.78 6.40 0.08
CA ILE A 171 9.54 6.70 -0.65
C ILE A 171 8.83 7.90 -0.01
N ASP A 172 8.62 7.89 1.29
CA ASP A 172 7.96 8.98 2.02
C ASP A 172 8.72 10.30 1.87
N GLY A 173 10.06 10.26 1.94
CA GLY A 173 10.92 11.42 1.74
C GLY A 173 10.83 12.00 0.32
N PHE A 174 10.72 11.16 -0.69
CA PHE A 174 10.53 11.54 -2.08
C PHE A 174 9.13 12.13 -2.29
N LEU A 175 8.07 11.43 -1.87
CA LEU A 175 6.68 11.83 -2.11
C LEU A 175 6.29 13.14 -1.41
N ARG A 176 6.89 13.45 -0.26
CA ARG A 176 6.68 14.76 0.41
C ARG A 176 7.16 15.96 -0.40
N LYS A 177 8.07 15.74 -1.35
CA LYS A 177 8.65 16.80 -2.23
C LYS A 177 8.06 16.77 -3.63
N ALA A 178 7.36 15.68 -3.98
CA ALA A 178 6.79 15.50 -5.30
C ALA A 178 5.53 16.35 -5.48
N ASP A 179 5.33 16.83 -6.70
CA ASP A 179 4.11 17.52 -7.13
C ASP A 179 3.46 16.73 -8.27
N PHE A 180 2.14 16.51 -8.16
CA PHE A 180 1.33 15.82 -9.14
C PHE A 180 -0.11 16.31 -9.05
N SER A 181 -0.72 16.61 -10.19
CA SER A 181 -2.04 17.22 -10.27
C SER A 181 -3.02 16.46 -11.17
N ASP A 182 -2.52 15.54 -11.98
CA ASP A 182 -3.28 14.76 -12.95
C ASP A 182 -2.77 13.31 -13.00
N LEU A 183 -3.51 12.43 -13.69
CA LEU A 183 -3.19 11.00 -13.77
C LEU A 183 -1.79 10.75 -14.36
N ARG A 184 -1.39 11.50 -15.36
CA ARG A 184 -0.10 11.30 -16.04
C ARG A 184 1.08 11.67 -15.14
N SER A 185 1.01 12.80 -14.47
CA SER A 185 2.01 13.23 -13.49
C SER A 185 2.04 12.29 -12.27
N ALA A 186 0.87 11.84 -11.81
CA ALA A 186 0.75 10.86 -10.74
C ALA A 186 1.38 9.51 -11.12
N LEU A 187 1.15 9.01 -12.34
CA LEU A 187 1.79 7.77 -12.82
C LEU A 187 3.32 7.88 -12.83
N ARG A 188 3.87 8.97 -13.38
CA ARG A 188 5.33 9.23 -13.36
C ARG A 188 5.88 9.26 -11.95
N THR A 189 5.23 10.01 -11.06
CA THR A 189 5.64 10.13 -9.66
C THR A 189 5.57 8.78 -8.95
N ALA A 190 4.52 7.99 -9.17
CA ALA A 190 4.38 6.67 -8.56
C ALA A 190 5.44 5.67 -9.06
N ILE A 191 5.79 5.69 -10.34
CA ILE A 191 6.86 4.87 -10.90
C ILE A 191 8.21 5.25 -10.28
N HIS A 192 8.51 6.55 -10.17
CA HIS A 192 9.73 7.03 -9.52
C HIS A 192 9.77 6.63 -8.04
N ALA A 193 8.68 6.83 -7.30
CA ALA A 193 8.58 6.46 -5.89
C ALA A 193 8.78 4.96 -5.69
N TRP A 194 8.20 4.13 -6.56
CA TRP A 194 8.43 2.69 -6.58
C TRP A 194 9.91 2.36 -6.79
N GLY A 195 10.53 2.99 -7.78
CA GLY A 195 11.96 2.82 -8.07
C GLY A 195 12.86 3.20 -6.90
N VAL A 196 12.58 4.34 -6.26
CA VAL A 196 13.30 4.80 -5.04
C VAL A 196 13.21 3.76 -3.92
N GLY A 197 12.01 3.23 -3.66
CA GLY A 197 11.80 2.24 -2.62
C GLY A 197 12.50 0.91 -2.88
N LEU A 198 12.47 0.45 -4.14
CA LEU A 198 13.13 -0.80 -4.53
C LEU A 198 14.66 -0.63 -4.52
N TYR A 199 15.18 0.51 -4.99
CA TYR A 199 16.61 0.83 -4.97
C TYR A 199 17.15 0.89 -3.54
N ALA A 200 16.42 1.51 -2.63
CA ALA A 200 16.79 1.63 -1.23
C ALA A 200 16.67 0.31 -0.44
N ALA A 201 15.92 -0.67 -0.96
CA ALA A 201 15.85 -2.00 -0.36
C ALA A 201 17.14 -2.81 -0.56
N ASP A 202 17.94 -2.46 -1.56
CA ASP A 202 19.27 -3.04 -1.75
C ASP A 202 20.24 -2.44 -0.72
N GLN A 203 20.86 -3.32 0.08
CA GLN A 203 21.74 -2.91 1.20
C GLN A 203 23.00 -2.18 0.75
N ASP A 204 23.40 -2.32 -0.51
CA ASP A 204 24.58 -1.69 -1.07
C ASP A 204 24.37 -0.18 -1.36
N HIS A 205 23.12 0.31 -1.38
CA HIS A 205 22.80 1.70 -1.68
C HIS A 205 22.48 2.50 -0.42
N GLN A 206 23.36 3.42 -0.03
CA GLN A 206 23.18 4.22 1.20
C GLN A 206 22.32 5.48 0.99
N ASP A 207 22.37 6.11 -0.17
CA ASP A 207 21.69 7.36 -0.50
C ASP A 207 20.56 7.17 -1.52
N ALA A 208 19.63 8.13 -1.55
CA ALA A 208 18.64 8.17 -2.61
C ALA A 208 19.33 8.38 -3.98
N PRO A 209 18.92 7.64 -5.03
CA PRO A 209 19.55 7.75 -6.33
C PRO A 209 19.30 9.12 -6.96
N GLU A 210 20.25 9.63 -7.73
CA GLU A 210 20.02 10.74 -8.64
C GLU A 210 19.03 10.36 -9.75
N ASP A 211 18.31 11.31 -10.32
CA ASP A 211 17.26 11.07 -11.32
C ASP A 211 17.72 10.22 -12.50
N ALA A 212 18.95 10.41 -12.99
CA ALA A 212 19.50 9.64 -14.10
C ALA A 212 19.73 8.17 -13.70
N THR A 213 20.32 7.95 -12.53
CA THR A 213 20.55 6.61 -11.96
C THR A 213 19.22 5.90 -11.69
N LEU A 214 18.23 6.62 -11.17
CA LEU A 214 16.90 6.08 -10.92
C LEU A 214 16.22 5.63 -12.22
N LYS A 215 16.29 6.42 -13.28
CA LYS A 215 15.71 6.06 -14.59
C LYS A 215 16.33 4.79 -15.15
N GLU A 216 17.65 4.68 -15.16
CA GLU A 216 18.36 3.48 -15.60
C GLU A 216 18.02 2.25 -14.74
N PHE A 217 17.90 2.44 -13.42
CA PHE A 217 17.49 1.39 -12.51
C PHE A 217 16.06 0.92 -12.83
N VAL A 218 15.10 1.84 -12.92
CA VAL A 218 13.71 1.50 -13.28
C VAL A 218 13.64 0.79 -14.61
N LYS A 219 14.34 1.28 -15.65
CA LYS A 219 14.45 0.63 -16.96
C LYS A 219 14.93 -0.83 -16.83
N SER A 220 15.97 -1.08 -16.04
CA SER A 220 16.49 -2.43 -15.80
C SER A 220 15.45 -3.37 -15.15
N GLN A 221 14.58 -2.81 -14.28
CA GLN A 221 13.55 -3.58 -13.58
C GLN A 221 12.33 -3.88 -14.46
N LEU A 222 12.03 -3.05 -15.46
CA LEU A 222 10.90 -3.27 -16.38
C LEU A 222 11.01 -4.57 -17.17
N ALA A 223 12.23 -5.12 -17.31
CA ALA A 223 12.45 -6.45 -17.89
C ALA A 223 11.98 -7.61 -16.99
N ARG A 224 11.80 -7.35 -15.68
CA ARG A 224 11.49 -8.38 -14.66
C ARG A 224 10.12 -8.23 -14.03
N TYR A 225 9.52 -7.06 -14.14
CA TYR A 225 8.28 -6.70 -13.48
C TYR A 225 7.27 -6.15 -14.48
N THR A 226 6.01 -6.48 -14.24
CA THR A 226 4.86 -5.92 -14.97
C THR A 226 4.20 -4.87 -14.11
N ILE A 227 3.91 -3.71 -14.68
CA ILE A 227 3.20 -2.63 -14.01
C ILE A 227 1.73 -3.02 -13.79
N GLU A 228 1.23 -2.73 -12.61
CA GLU A 228 -0.17 -2.83 -12.24
C GLU A 228 -0.59 -1.49 -11.66
N ALA A 229 -1.61 -0.88 -12.25
CA ALA A 229 -2.14 0.39 -11.81
C ALA A 229 -3.65 0.40 -11.86
N ALA A 230 -4.27 0.91 -10.81
CA ALA A 230 -5.71 1.08 -10.69
C ALA A 230 -6.03 2.49 -10.20
N PHE A 231 -7.17 2.98 -10.59
CA PHE A 231 -7.66 4.30 -10.28
C PHE A 231 -9.02 4.21 -9.60
N LEU A 232 -9.15 4.85 -8.42
CA LEU A 232 -10.42 5.08 -7.75
C LEU A 232 -10.94 6.44 -8.20
N GLU A 233 -11.90 6.45 -9.12
CA GLU A 233 -12.49 7.67 -9.69
C GLU A 233 -13.41 8.35 -8.66
N ARG A 234 -13.12 9.60 -8.31
CA ARG A 234 -13.88 10.36 -7.30
C ARG A 234 -15.31 10.65 -7.70
N ARG A 235 -15.55 10.87 -8.98
CA ARG A 235 -16.85 11.26 -9.55
C ARG A 235 -17.38 10.20 -10.52
N ALA A 236 -17.23 8.92 -10.13
CA ALA A 236 -17.85 7.86 -10.89
C ALA A 236 -19.38 8.10 -10.95
N ALA A 237 -19.96 7.95 -12.13
CA ALA A 237 -21.41 7.95 -12.25
C ALA A 237 -21.99 6.81 -11.39
N GLU A 238 -23.17 7.01 -10.78
CA GLU A 238 -23.82 6.01 -9.90
C GLU A 238 -23.95 4.60 -10.52
N SER A 239 -23.91 4.51 -11.84
CA SER A 239 -23.98 3.25 -12.59
C SER A 239 -22.64 2.63 -12.95
N ARG A 240 -21.51 3.25 -12.56
CA ARG A 240 -20.16 2.82 -12.91
C ARG A 240 -19.32 2.56 -11.65
N ALA A 241 -18.57 1.47 -11.67
CA ALA A 241 -17.61 1.19 -10.60
C ALA A 241 -16.57 2.32 -10.49
N ALA A 242 -16.29 2.76 -9.26
CA ALA A 242 -15.27 3.76 -9.01
C ALA A 242 -13.87 3.22 -9.26
N PHE A 243 -13.65 1.92 -9.01
CA PHE A 243 -12.38 1.24 -9.26
C PHE A 243 -12.25 0.86 -10.73
N VAL A 244 -11.24 1.40 -11.41
CA VAL A 244 -10.92 1.11 -12.81
C VAL A 244 -9.44 0.77 -12.96
N GLU A 245 -9.11 -0.21 -13.79
CA GLU A 245 -7.75 -0.44 -14.21
C GLU A 245 -7.29 0.72 -15.12
N VAL A 246 -6.06 1.21 -14.90
CA VAL A 246 -5.51 2.24 -15.77
C VAL A 246 -5.28 1.66 -17.16
N PRO A 247 -5.78 2.32 -18.23
CA PRO A 247 -5.64 1.82 -19.60
C PRO A 247 -4.17 1.58 -19.98
N GLY A 248 -3.90 0.50 -20.70
CA GLY A 248 -2.57 0.15 -21.17
C GLY A 248 -1.92 1.27 -22.00
N SER A 249 -2.72 2.03 -22.79
CA SER A 249 -2.24 3.19 -23.55
C SER A 249 -1.63 4.27 -22.68
N ASP A 250 -2.22 4.55 -21.51
CA ASP A 250 -1.74 5.57 -20.58
C ASP A 250 -0.46 5.11 -19.87
N LEU A 251 -0.42 3.81 -19.52
CA LEU A 251 0.78 3.18 -18.96
C LEU A 251 1.94 3.19 -19.97
N GLU A 252 1.69 2.81 -21.23
CA GLU A 252 2.71 2.81 -22.27
C GLU A 252 3.24 4.20 -22.56
N ALA A 253 2.38 5.21 -22.58
CA ALA A 253 2.77 6.60 -22.77
C ALA A 253 3.76 7.11 -21.70
N VAL A 254 3.61 6.64 -20.45
CA VAL A 254 4.53 6.99 -19.37
C VAL A 254 5.76 6.10 -19.35
N LEU A 255 5.60 4.78 -19.63
CA LEU A 255 6.74 3.85 -19.66
C LEU A 255 7.69 4.12 -20.84
N SER A 256 7.24 4.81 -21.89
CA SER A 256 8.13 5.24 -23.00
C SER A 256 9.27 6.15 -22.54
N ASP A 257 9.09 6.86 -21.42
CA ASP A 257 10.13 7.73 -20.82
C ASP A 257 11.29 6.92 -20.19
N TYR A 258 11.12 5.58 -20.06
CA TYR A 258 12.08 4.65 -19.47
C TYR A 258 12.60 3.59 -20.47
N ARG A 259 12.14 3.64 -21.70
CA ARG A 259 12.64 2.76 -22.79
C ARG A 259 13.67 3.48 -23.61
#